data_0fcabbabbcc2b6f005eae26a9b332bfa
#
_entry.id   0fcabbabbcc2b6f005eae26a9b332bfa
#
_cell.length_a   1.000
_cell.length_b   1.000
_cell.length_c   1.000
_cell.angle_alpha   90.00
_cell.angle_beta   90.00
_cell.angle_gamma   90.00
#
_symmetry.space_group_name_H-M   'P 1'
#
loop_
_entity.id
_entity.type
_entity.pdbx_description
1 polymer ?
#
loop_
_entity_poly.entity_id
_entity_poly.type
_entity_poly.pdbx_seq_one_letter_code
_entity_poly.pdbx_strand_id
1 'polypeptide(L)'
;MSMDTSKSNYSIRRIASSDNDKVRGIILSVMADFGCIGEGYSSSDLEVQSMYEAYTNDQSAFFVIFDQENVICGCGGIGPLSGGIATICELKKMYFLKEIRGKGLGQLMIDTCIEAARDCGYNQCYLETLEIMEAANHLYHKNGFKKLIKNMGATGHSECDAYFVKDL
;
A
#
# COMPACT_ATOMS: atom_id res chain seq x y z
N MET A 1 -0.89 19.28 -26.26
CA MET A 1 -0.67 18.35 -25.15
C MET A 1 -1.08 19.04 -23.87
N SER A 2 -2.22 18.72 -23.32
CA SER A 2 -2.56 19.14 -21.97
C SER A 2 -1.74 18.29 -21.00
N MET A 3 -0.70 18.85 -20.40
CA MET A 3 -0.08 18.22 -19.24
C MET A 3 -1.16 18.08 -18.18
N ASP A 4 -1.33 16.86 -17.70
CA ASP A 4 -2.25 16.58 -16.59
C ASP A 4 -1.72 17.31 -15.35
N THR A 5 -2.23 18.52 -15.11
CA THR A 5 -1.82 19.38 -14.01
C THR A 5 -2.24 18.82 -12.64
N SER A 6 -3.07 17.77 -12.62
CA SER A 6 -3.56 17.17 -11.38
C SER A 6 -2.47 16.43 -10.59
N LYS A 7 -1.50 15.83 -11.29
CA LYS A 7 -0.35 15.14 -10.66
C LYS A 7 0.70 16.11 -10.12
N SER A 8 0.82 17.31 -10.69
CA SER A 8 1.85 18.29 -10.30
C SER A 8 1.61 18.89 -8.90
N ASN A 9 0.43 18.69 -8.33
CA ASN A 9 0.07 19.25 -7.02
C ASN A 9 0.37 18.31 -5.84
N TYR A 10 0.90 17.12 -6.11
CA TYR A 10 1.19 16.11 -5.09
C TYR A 10 2.62 15.62 -5.23
N SER A 11 3.22 15.29 -4.11
CA SER A 11 4.57 14.72 -4.03
C SER A 11 4.57 13.46 -3.19
N ILE A 12 5.58 12.61 -3.41
CA ILE A 12 5.77 11.37 -2.67
C ILE A 12 7.14 11.37 -2.01
N ARG A 13 7.23 10.88 -0.78
CA ARG A 13 8.49 10.66 -0.05
C ARG A 13 8.38 9.48 0.90
N ARG A 14 9.51 9.03 1.42
CA ARG A 14 9.51 8.07 2.53
C ARG A 14 8.85 8.67 3.76
N ILE A 15 8.20 7.81 4.54
CA ILE A 15 7.60 8.17 5.82
C ILE A 15 8.65 8.69 6.80
N ALA A 16 8.27 9.67 7.61
CA ALA A 16 9.04 10.15 8.76
C ALA A 16 8.29 9.81 10.05
N SER A 17 9.00 9.81 11.20
CA SER A 17 8.38 9.50 12.50
C SER A 17 7.23 10.45 12.85
N SER A 18 7.32 11.70 12.42
CA SER A 18 6.26 12.70 12.60
C SER A 18 4.98 12.42 11.83
N ASP A 19 4.99 11.48 10.88
CA ASP A 19 3.84 11.15 10.04
C ASP A 19 2.94 10.06 10.67
N ASN A 20 3.40 9.37 11.70
CA ASN A 20 2.73 8.19 12.27
C ASN A 20 1.25 8.40 12.57
N ASP A 21 0.90 9.49 13.25
CA ASP A 21 -0.49 9.76 13.64
C ASP A 21 -1.38 10.02 12.41
N LYS A 22 -0.88 10.76 11.44
CA LYS A 22 -1.62 11.07 10.23
C LYS A 22 -1.81 9.82 9.35
N VAL A 23 -0.78 9.01 9.21
CA VAL A 23 -0.83 7.76 8.44
C VAL A 23 -1.80 6.77 9.12
N ARG A 24 -1.73 6.61 10.44
CA ARG A 24 -2.69 5.80 11.18
C ARG A 24 -4.13 6.26 10.92
N GLY A 25 -4.38 7.55 10.99
CA GLY A 25 -5.70 8.13 10.71
C GLY A 25 -6.20 7.79 9.31
N ILE A 26 -5.35 7.86 8.29
CA ILE A 26 -5.70 7.50 6.92
C ILE A 26 -6.06 6.02 6.81
N ILE A 27 -5.23 5.13 7.34
CA ILE A 27 -5.46 3.67 7.29
C ILE A 27 -6.80 3.32 7.94
N LEU A 28 -7.04 3.81 9.14
CA LEU A 28 -8.27 3.52 9.89
C LEU A 28 -9.51 4.12 9.20
N SER A 29 -9.42 5.35 8.71
CA SER A 29 -10.51 6.03 8.01
C SER A 29 -10.90 5.33 6.71
N VAL A 30 -9.93 4.98 5.87
CA VAL A 30 -10.20 4.32 4.59
C VAL A 30 -10.78 2.92 4.81
N MET A 31 -10.22 2.15 5.74
CA MET A 31 -10.75 0.82 6.06
C MET A 31 -12.16 0.90 6.63
N ALA A 32 -12.46 1.89 7.46
CA ALA A 32 -13.80 2.14 7.99
C ALA A 32 -14.82 2.44 6.89
N ASP A 33 -14.42 3.21 5.86
CA ASP A 33 -15.28 3.52 4.71
C ASP A 33 -15.76 2.26 3.96
N PHE A 34 -14.97 1.18 4.00
CA PHE A 34 -15.32 -0.13 3.44
C PHE A 34 -15.92 -1.11 4.46
N GLY A 35 -16.16 -0.67 5.69
CA GLY A 35 -16.65 -1.54 6.78
C GLY A 35 -15.64 -2.55 7.30
N CYS A 36 -14.34 -2.35 7.04
CA CYS A 36 -13.27 -3.29 7.31
C CYS A 36 -12.58 -2.97 8.64
N ILE A 37 -13.29 -3.17 9.74
CA ILE A 37 -12.81 -2.89 11.10
C ILE A 37 -12.79 -4.19 11.90
N GLY A 38 -11.75 -4.39 12.71
CA GLY A 38 -11.61 -5.51 13.64
C GLY A 38 -10.57 -6.53 13.20
N GLU A 39 -10.53 -7.65 13.91
CA GLU A 39 -9.57 -8.74 13.66
C GLU A 39 -9.72 -9.30 12.23
N GLY A 40 -8.61 -9.71 11.65
CA GLY A 40 -8.55 -10.25 10.29
C GLY A 40 -8.42 -9.23 9.18
N TYR A 41 -8.56 -7.93 9.49
CA TYR A 41 -8.29 -6.82 8.57
C TYR A 41 -6.94 -6.16 8.87
N SER A 42 -6.34 -5.56 7.86
CA SER A 42 -5.03 -4.89 8.00
C SER A 42 -5.05 -3.68 8.93
N SER A 43 -6.22 -3.09 9.18
CA SER A 43 -6.40 -2.00 10.15
C SER A 43 -6.12 -2.41 11.60
N SER A 44 -6.18 -3.70 11.91
CA SER A 44 -5.91 -4.27 13.24
C SER A 44 -4.44 -4.66 13.45
N ASP A 45 -3.60 -4.55 12.42
CA ASP A 45 -2.18 -4.88 12.54
C ASP A 45 -1.50 -3.94 13.55
N LEU A 46 -0.64 -4.51 14.41
CA LEU A 46 0.07 -3.73 15.43
C LEU A 46 0.93 -2.62 14.82
N GLU A 47 1.49 -2.83 13.63
CA GLU A 47 2.32 -1.84 12.96
C GLU A 47 1.59 -0.51 12.69
N VAL A 48 0.25 -0.51 12.60
CA VAL A 48 -0.56 0.69 12.36
C VAL A 48 -0.37 1.75 13.45
N GLN A 49 0.03 1.34 14.64
CA GLN A 49 0.30 2.27 15.75
C GLN A 49 1.57 3.10 15.53
N SER A 50 2.53 2.58 14.77
CA SER A 50 3.83 3.23 14.54
C SER A 50 4.44 2.74 13.22
N MET A 51 3.86 3.23 12.11
CA MET A 51 4.23 2.77 10.77
C MET A 51 5.69 3.10 10.42
N TYR A 52 6.21 4.25 10.85
CA TYR A 52 7.61 4.59 10.60
C TYR A 52 8.56 3.52 11.16
N GLU A 53 8.40 3.18 12.42
CA GLU A 53 9.27 2.23 13.13
C GLU A 53 9.19 0.83 12.52
N ALA A 54 8.03 0.44 12.01
CA ALA A 54 7.82 -0.87 11.37
C ALA A 54 8.56 -1.03 10.03
N TYR A 55 8.93 0.07 9.37
CA TYR A 55 9.52 0.06 8.02
C TYR A 55 10.92 0.68 7.96
N THR A 56 11.66 0.70 9.07
CA THR A 56 13.04 1.23 9.12
C THR A 56 14.12 0.21 8.73
N ASN A 57 13.78 -1.07 8.57
CA ASN A 57 14.75 -2.10 8.17
C ASN A 57 15.04 -2.05 6.67
N ASP A 58 16.16 -2.67 6.26
CA ASP A 58 16.67 -2.63 4.89
C ASP A 58 15.80 -3.40 3.87
N GLN A 59 14.86 -4.20 4.33
CA GLN A 59 13.97 -5.00 3.48
C GLN A 59 12.58 -4.39 3.34
N SER A 60 12.37 -3.18 3.86
CA SER A 60 11.09 -2.50 3.88
C SER A 60 11.23 -1.06 3.42
N ALA A 61 10.14 -0.53 2.87
CA ALA A 61 10.01 0.88 2.55
C ALA A 61 8.54 1.30 2.68
N PHE A 62 8.30 2.45 3.26
CA PHE A 62 6.95 3.02 3.37
C PHE A 62 6.95 4.46 2.91
N PHE A 63 5.94 4.83 2.13
CA PHE A 63 5.84 6.13 1.47
C PHE A 63 4.56 6.84 1.83
N VAL A 64 4.62 8.15 1.79
CA VAL A 64 3.47 9.05 1.96
C VAL A 64 3.34 9.96 0.75
N ILE A 65 2.11 10.23 0.34
CA ILE A 65 1.77 11.25 -0.65
C ILE A 65 1.21 12.45 0.10
N PHE A 66 1.67 13.63 -0.26
CA PHE A 66 1.26 14.88 0.35
C PHE A 66 1.00 15.95 -0.71
N ASP A 67 0.16 16.91 -0.36
CA ASP A 67 -0.20 18.03 -1.23
C ASP A 67 0.77 19.21 -1.10
N GLN A 68 0.47 20.31 -1.78
CA GLN A 68 1.28 21.55 -1.77
C GLN A 68 1.35 22.22 -0.40
N GLU A 69 0.41 21.93 0.50
CA GLU A 69 0.40 22.43 1.88
C GLU A 69 1.09 21.46 2.86
N ASN A 70 1.76 20.41 2.34
CA ASN A 70 2.39 19.33 3.10
C ASN A 70 1.39 18.47 3.91
N VAL A 71 0.13 18.43 3.50
CA VAL A 71 -0.87 17.57 4.12
C VAL A 71 -0.82 16.18 3.51
N ILE A 72 -0.56 15.17 4.34
CA ILE A 72 -0.52 13.77 3.90
C ILE A 72 -1.95 13.30 3.57
N CYS A 73 -2.10 12.69 2.40
CA CYS A 73 -3.40 12.26 1.88
C CYS A 73 -3.41 10.84 1.31
N GLY A 74 -2.26 10.18 1.29
CA GLY A 74 -2.14 8.79 0.87
C GLY A 74 -0.89 8.13 1.42
N CYS A 75 -0.86 6.82 1.42
CA CYS A 75 0.27 6.02 1.89
C CYS A 75 0.34 4.65 1.21
N GLY A 76 1.47 4.00 1.35
CA GLY A 76 1.70 2.63 0.89
C GLY A 76 3.15 2.21 1.07
N GLY A 77 3.40 0.92 1.08
CA GLY A 77 4.75 0.41 1.26
C GLY A 77 4.92 -1.04 0.91
N ILE A 78 6.16 -1.51 1.04
CA ILE A 78 6.53 -2.90 0.85
C ILE A 78 7.35 -3.39 2.04
N GLY A 79 7.26 -4.67 2.31
CA GLY A 79 8.06 -5.35 3.31
C GLY A 79 8.08 -6.85 3.09
N PRO A 80 8.82 -7.61 3.89
CA PRO A 80 8.84 -9.06 3.78
C PRO A 80 7.44 -9.66 3.94
N LEU A 81 7.13 -10.68 3.14
CA LEU A 81 5.89 -11.45 3.29
C LEU A 81 6.01 -12.36 4.51
N SER A 82 5.21 -12.12 5.54
CA SER A 82 5.14 -12.98 6.73
C SER A 82 4.78 -14.41 6.34
N GLY A 83 5.58 -15.38 6.79
CA GLY A 83 5.38 -16.81 6.47
C GLY A 83 5.66 -17.18 5.02
N GLY A 84 6.19 -16.25 4.22
CA GLY A 84 6.63 -16.49 2.85
C GLY A 84 8.13 -16.72 2.75
N ILE A 85 8.61 -16.95 1.52
CA ILE A 85 10.05 -17.04 1.24
C ILE A 85 10.67 -15.65 1.14
N ALA A 86 11.98 -15.56 1.44
CA ALA A 86 12.70 -14.29 1.54
C ALA A 86 12.76 -13.45 0.25
N THR A 87 12.48 -14.05 -0.90
CA THR A 87 12.50 -13.37 -2.20
C THR A 87 11.17 -12.73 -2.60
N ILE A 88 10.14 -12.86 -1.77
CA ILE A 88 8.80 -12.31 -2.00
C ILE A 88 8.52 -11.21 -0.98
N CYS A 89 8.19 -10.01 -1.46
CA CYS A 89 7.67 -8.94 -0.61
C CYS A 89 6.15 -8.87 -0.68
N GLU A 90 5.57 -8.13 0.27
CA GLU A 90 4.15 -7.78 0.26
C GLU A 90 3.99 -6.26 0.08
N LEU A 91 3.13 -5.88 -0.87
CA LEU A 91 2.63 -4.51 -0.99
C LEU A 91 1.56 -4.30 0.06
N LYS A 92 1.76 -3.32 0.93
CA LYS A 92 0.96 -3.14 2.15
C LYS A 92 0.42 -1.73 2.31
N LYS A 93 -0.75 -1.63 2.92
CA LYS A 93 -1.30 -0.38 3.44
C LYS A 93 -1.36 0.73 2.39
N MET A 94 -1.69 0.38 1.16
CA MET A 94 -1.88 1.34 0.07
C MET A 94 -3.29 1.93 0.13
N TYR A 95 -3.40 3.10 0.72
CA TYR A 95 -4.67 3.78 0.95
C TYR A 95 -4.59 5.26 0.59
N PHE A 96 -5.68 5.80 0.07
CA PHE A 96 -5.81 7.20 -0.34
C PHE A 96 -7.11 7.78 0.19
N LEU A 97 -7.04 9.01 0.71
CA LEU A 97 -8.24 9.75 1.06
C LEU A 97 -9.13 9.96 -0.17
N LYS A 98 -10.42 10.02 0.06
CA LYS A 98 -11.44 10.08 -1.00
C LYS A 98 -11.20 11.24 -1.98
N GLU A 99 -10.76 12.39 -1.46
CA GLU A 99 -10.56 13.63 -2.20
C GLU A 99 -9.47 13.55 -3.26
N ILE A 100 -8.52 12.62 -3.11
CA ILE A 100 -7.38 12.50 -4.04
C ILE A 100 -7.49 11.31 -4.98
N ARG A 101 -8.55 10.53 -4.90
CA ARG A 101 -8.78 9.37 -5.78
C ARG A 101 -9.09 9.82 -7.20
N GLY A 102 -8.75 8.98 -8.18
CA GLY A 102 -8.98 9.27 -9.60
C GLY A 102 -8.01 10.26 -10.21
N LYS A 103 -6.90 10.60 -9.54
CA LYS A 103 -5.87 11.56 -10.00
C LYS A 103 -4.57 10.89 -10.43
N GLY A 104 -4.55 9.57 -10.57
CA GLY A 104 -3.35 8.82 -10.97
C GLY A 104 -2.32 8.62 -9.86
N LEU A 105 -2.64 8.91 -8.61
CA LEU A 105 -1.73 8.79 -7.47
C LEU A 105 -1.53 7.35 -7.03
N GLY A 106 -2.51 6.47 -7.27
CA GLY A 106 -2.35 5.03 -7.07
C GLY A 106 -1.27 4.44 -7.98
N GLN A 107 -1.21 4.88 -9.23
CA GLN A 107 -0.16 4.48 -10.16
C GLN A 107 1.22 4.97 -9.68
N LEU A 108 1.33 6.21 -9.24
CA LEU A 108 2.56 6.76 -8.69
C LEU A 108 3.04 5.94 -7.47
N MET A 109 2.13 5.58 -6.58
CA MET A 109 2.46 4.77 -5.40
C MET A 109 2.92 3.37 -5.77
N ILE A 110 2.23 2.69 -6.70
CA ILE A 110 2.63 1.36 -7.17
C ILE A 110 4.01 1.40 -7.80
N ASP A 111 4.27 2.35 -8.70
CA ASP A 111 5.56 2.49 -9.37
C ASP A 111 6.68 2.69 -8.34
N THR A 112 6.46 3.55 -7.36
CA THR A 112 7.42 3.82 -6.28
C THR A 112 7.69 2.58 -5.42
N CYS A 113 6.65 1.87 -5.02
CA CYS A 113 6.77 0.65 -4.22
C CYS A 113 7.45 -0.49 -4.97
N ILE A 114 7.16 -0.67 -6.26
CA ILE A 114 7.77 -1.71 -7.09
C ILE A 114 9.27 -1.42 -7.31
N GLU A 115 9.63 -0.15 -7.53
CA GLU A 115 11.03 0.25 -7.61
C GLU A 115 11.77 -0.06 -6.30
N ALA A 116 11.19 0.33 -5.17
CA ALA A 116 11.76 0.02 -3.85
C ALA A 116 11.90 -1.49 -3.61
N ALA A 117 10.92 -2.30 -4.07
CA ALA A 117 10.99 -3.75 -3.95
C ALA A 117 12.16 -4.34 -4.76
N ARG A 118 12.38 -3.86 -5.97
CA ARG A 118 13.54 -4.24 -6.79
C ARG A 118 14.86 -3.85 -6.13
N ASP A 119 14.93 -2.66 -5.58
CA ASP A 119 16.12 -2.17 -4.88
C ASP A 119 16.44 -3.00 -3.64
N CYS A 120 15.42 -3.51 -2.95
CA CYS A 120 15.57 -4.45 -1.84
C CYS A 120 15.96 -5.88 -2.28
N GLY A 121 15.97 -6.17 -3.57
CA GLY A 121 16.36 -7.47 -4.13
C GLY A 121 15.24 -8.51 -4.17
N TYR A 122 13.98 -8.12 -4.06
CA TYR A 122 12.86 -9.02 -4.20
C TYR A 122 12.63 -9.43 -5.65
N ASN A 123 12.15 -10.67 -5.85
CA ASN A 123 11.83 -11.24 -7.16
C ASN A 123 10.34 -11.17 -7.49
N GLN A 124 9.51 -11.13 -6.45
CA GLN A 124 8.05 -11.08 -6.59
C GLN A 124 7.47 -10.12 -5.55
N CYS A 125 6.36 -9.50 -5.91
CA CYS A 125 5.54 -8.69 -5.02
C CYS A 125 4.13 -9.30 -4.94
N TYR A 126 3.70 -9.58 -3.72
CA TYR A 126 2.41 -10.15 -3.38
C TYR A 126 1.55 -9.09 -2.69
N LEU A 127 0.24 -9.18 -2.79
CA LEU A 127 -0.68 -8.37 -2.03
C LEU A 127 -1.99 -9.10 -1.72
N GLU A 128 -2.62 -8.68 -0.64
CA GLU A 128 -3.96 -9.09 -0.22
C GLU A 128 -4.87 -7.87 -0.20
N THR A 129 -6.10 -8.05 -0.64
CA THR A 129 -7.10 -6.99 -0.71
C THR A 129 -8.52 -7.58 -0.58
N LEU A 130 -9.51 -6.75 -0.82
CA LEU A 130 -10.92 -7.13 -0.80
C LEU A 130 -11.52 -6.96 -2.19
N GLU A 131 -12.37 -7.90 -2.61
CA GLU A 131 -13.08 -7.82 -3.88
C GLU A 131 -13.90 -6.53 -4.01
N ILE A 132 -14.44 -6.03 -2.92
CA ILE A 132 -15.23 -4.78 -2.90
C ILE A 132 -14.41 -3.53 -3.22
N MET A 133 -13.08 -3.60 -3.11
CA MET A 133 -12.16 -2.51 -3.50
C MET A 133 -11.88 -2.55 -5.00
N GLU A 134 -12.90 -2.37 -5.82
CA GLU A 134 -12.85 -2.59 -7.27
C GLU A 134 -11.82 -1.71 -7.98
N ALA A 135 -11.70 -0.44 -7.61
CA ALA A 135 -10.74 0.48 -8.22
C ALA A 135 -9.29 0.04 -7.96
N ALA A 136 -8.98 -0.43 -6.76
CA ALA A 136 -7.67 -0.96 -6.41
C ALA A 136 -7.38 -2.26 -7.19
N ASN A 137 -8.33 -3.18 -7.24
CA ASN A 137 -8.21 -4.42 -8.00
C ASN A 137 -7.94 -4.18 -9.49
N HIS A 138 -8.65 -3.22 -10.08
CA HIS A 138 -8.43 -2.81 -11.47
C HIS A 138 -7.00 -2.27 -11.68
N LEU A 139 -6.52 -1.45 -10.76
CA LEU A 139 -5.18 -0.89 -10.80
C LEU A 139 -4.11 -2.00 -10.70
N TYR A 140 -4.30 -3.01 -9.86
CA TYR A 140 -3.38 -4.15 -9.76
C TYR A 140 -3.32 -4.93 -11.07
N HIS A 141 -4.46 -5.26 -11.66
CA HIS A 141 -4.51 -5.93 -12.98
C HIS A 141 -3.77 -5.12 -14.05
N LYS A 142 -4.03 -3.82 -14.11
CA LYS A 142 -3.38 -2.91 -15.07
C LYS A 142 -1.86 -2.90 -14.94
N ASN A 143 -1.35 -3.12 -13.74
CA ASN A 143 0.09 -3.13 -13.45
C ASN A 143 0.73 -4.53 -13.53
N GLY A 144 0.03 -5.51 -14.09
CA GLY A 144 0.57 -6.84 -14.33
C GLY A 144 0.55 -7.78 -13.14
N PHE A 145 -0.16 -7.42 -12.07
CA PHE A 145 -0.44 -8.35 -10.98
C PHE A 145 -1.45 -9.39 -11.45
N LYS A 146 -1.15 -10.66 -11.18
CA LYS A 146 -2.00 -11.80 -11.52
C LYS A 146 -2.78 -12.24 -10.29
N LYS A 147 -4.08 -12.45 -10.45
CA LYS A 147 -4.95 -12.93 -9.38
C LYS A 147 -4.63 -14.38 -9.03
N LEU A 148 -4.56 -14.65 -7.73
CA LEU A 148 -4.34 -16.00 -7.19
C LEU A 148 -5.66 -16.58 -6.66
N ILE A 149 -5.74 -17.92 -6.63
CA ILE A 149 -6.90 -18.65 -6.09
C ILE A 149 -6.89 -18.65 -4.55
N LYS A 150 -5.70 -18.62 -3.95
CA LYS A 150 -5.51 -18.65 -2.50
C LYS A 150 -4.38 -17.71 -2.08
N ASN A 151 -4.37 -17.37 -0.80
CA ASN A 151 -3.33 -16.55 -0.19
C ASN A 151 -1.96 -17.24 -0.19
N MET A 152 -0.91 -16.43 -0.11
CA MET A 152 0.47 -16.85 0.16
C MET A 152 0.86 -16.40 1.57
N GLY A 153 1.83 -17.10 2.17
CA GLY A 153 2.35 -16.75 3.48
C GLY A 153 1.33 -16.86 4.62
N ALA A 154 1.59 -16.11 5.68
CA ALA A 154 0.79 -16.10 6.90
C ALA A 154 0.66 -14.68 7.46
N THR A 155 -0.08 -13.82 6.74
CA THR A 155 -0.23 -12.40 7.06
C THR A 155 -1.19 -12.14 8.24
N GLY A 156 -2.06 -13.10 8.56
CA GLY A 156 -3.11 -12.91 9.56
C GLY A 156 -4.34 -12.16 9.06
N HIS A 157 -4.38 -11.75 7.79
CA HIS A 157 -5.53 -11.04 7.19
C HIS A 157 -6.61 -12.02 6.71
N SER A 158 -7.25 -12.72 7.64
CA SER A 158 -8.23 -13.77 7.35
C SER A 158 -9.49 -13.27 6.63
N GLU A 159 -9.78 -11.98 6.72
CA GLU A 159 -10.94 -11.35 6.08
C GLU A 159 -10.65 -10.86 4.64
N CYS A 160 -9.40 -10.86 4.20
CA CYS A 160 -9.07 -10.59 2.80
C CYS A 160 -9.53 -11.75 1.92
N ASP A 161 -10.13 -11.43 0.77
CA ASP A 161 -10.73 -12.40 -0.16
C ASP A 161 -10.20 -12.28 -1.60
N ALA A 162 -9.22 -11.42 -1.83
CA ALA A 162 -8.54 -11.25 -3.12
C ALA A 162 -7.03 -11.21 -2.93
N TYR A 163 -6.31 -11.94 -3.78
CA TYR A 163 -4.86 -12.12 -3.69
C TYR A 163 -4.22 -11.94 -5.06
N PHE A 164 -3.10 -11.24 -5.12
CA PHE A 164 -2.39 -10.96 -6.36
C PHE A 164 -0.88 -11.12 -6.19
N VAL A 165 -0.19 -11.48 -7.27
CA VAL A 165 1.26 -11.55 -7.32
C VAL A 165 1.78 -10.99 -8.63
N LYS A 166 2.96 -10.36 -8.58
CA LYS A 166 3.66 -9.83 -9.75
C LYS A 166 5.12 -10.23 -9.68
N ASP A 167 5.66 -10.71 -10.82
CA ASP A 167 7.11 -10.86 -11.00
C ASP A 167 7.76 -9.48 -11.17
N LEU A 168 8.90 -9.27 -10.54
CA LEU A 168 9.61 -7.99 -10.53
C LEU A 168 10.73 -7.90 -11.56
#